data_fa26dfb6f44bef3f28bfd0d38aa2e71e
#
_entry.id   fa26dfb6f44bef3f28bfd0d38aa2e71e
#
_cell.length_a   1.000
_cell.length_b   1.000
_cell.length_c   1.000
_cell.angle_alpha   90.00
_cell.angle_beta   90.00
_cell.angle_gamma   90.00
#
_symmetry.space_group_name_H-M   'P 1'
#
loop_
_entity.id
_entity.type
_entity.pdbx_description
1 polymer ?
#
loop_
_entity_poly.entity_id
_entity_poly.type
_entity_poly.pdbx_seq_one_letter_code
_entity_poly.pdbx_strand_id
1 'polypeptide(L)'
;MKTIVNLTAYILILLGLYSCNDDVFVDDFRTSDTEFTLDGNGDEVTIRFASSNWDLVWMYTYDSDFTHQYEVYDADDNLIMRNQDVYLKGLGKIVCNEKLTDFIIQRSNPKELKITVGENVRNDYFRFMLVVSNEYESQEIYVQITPSDRYVFDHITYSLNGYSHEWRLEETMSFIQSNNLGTPSPCLLF
;
A
#
# COMPACT_ATOMS: atom_id res chain seq x y z
N MET A 1 2.92 64.35 -29.40
CA MET A 1 3.83 63.65 -28.44
C MET A 1 3.15 63.20 -27.19
N LYS A 2 2.37 64.00 -26.50
CA LYS A 2 1.66 63.49 -25.23
C LYS A 2 0.77 62.28 -25.42
N THR A 3 0.06 62.19 -26.55
CA THR A 3 -0.83 61.04 -26.85
C THR A 3 -0.09 59.73 -27.07
N ILE A 4 1.09 59.76 -27.69
CA ILE A 4 1.90 58.55 -27.93
C ILE A 4 2.52 58.05 -26.61
N VAL A 5 2.96 58.93 -25.73
CA VAL A 5 3.52 58.58 -24.43
C VAL A 5 2.45 57.94 -23.54
N ASN A 6 1.21 58.43 -23.58
CA ASN A 6 0.11 57.83 -22.84
C ASN A 6 -0.27 56.41 -23.39
N LEU A 7 -0.23 56.23 -24.70
CA LEU A 7 -0.53 54.94 -25.33
C LEU A 7 0.54 53.88 -24.99
N THR A 8 1.82 54.25 -25.01
CA THR A 8 2.92 53.34 -24.61
C THR A 8 2.87 52.98 -23.14
N ALA A 9 2.50 53.93 -22.27
CA ALA A 9 2.32 53.64 -20.84
C ALA A 9 1.16 52.64 -20.59
N TYR A 10 0.04 52.79 -21.32
CA TYR A 10 -1.09 51.86 -21.23
C TYR A 10 -0.71 50.45 -21.72
N ILE A 11 0.07 50.33 -22.80
CA ILE A 11 0.53 49.02 -23.32
C ILE A 11 1.48 48.35 -22.34
N LEU A 12 2.38 49.12 -21.70
CA LEU A 12 3.30 48.58 -20.68
C LEU A 12 2.57 48.09 -19.42
N ILE A 13 1.50 48.79 -19.00
CA ILE A 13 0.69 48.38 -17.88
C ILE A 13 -0.11 47.12 -18.22
N LEU A 14 -0.66 47.00 -19.43
CA LEU A 14 -1.36 45.80 -19.90
C LEU A 14 -0.41 44.59 -20.01
N LEU A 15 0.81 44.79 -20.51
CA LEU A 15 1.81 43.72 -20.58
C LEU A 15 2.29 43.28 -19.19
N GLY A 16 2.33 44.19 -18.21
CA GLY A 16 2.65 43.86 -16.81
C GLY A 16 1.59 43.05 -16.11
N LEU A 17 0.32 43.11 -16.53
CA LEU A 17 -0.77 42.33 -15.96
C LEU A 17 -0.81 40.91 -16.51
N TYR A 18 -0.18 40.62 -17.63
CA TYR A 18 -0.04 39.23 -18.16
C TYR A 18 1.18 38.50 -17.63
N SER A 19 2.00 39.12 -16.79
CA SER A 19 3.12 38.47 -16.09
C SER A 19 2.72 37.89 -14.74
N CYS A 20 1.45 37.54 -14.53
CA CYS A 20 1.12 36.58 -13.51
C CYS A 20 1.58 35.19 -14.03
N ASN A 21 2.72 34.77 -13.56
CA ASN A 21 3.21 33.42 -13.75
C ASN A 21 2.18 32.48 -13.09
N ASP A 22 1.41 31.73 -13.85
CA ASP A 22 0.52 30.70 -13.35
C ASP A 22 1.32 29.61 -12.59
N ASP A 23 2.64 29.60 -12.74
CA ASP A 23 3.57 28.69 -12.05
C ASP A 23 3.81 29.03 -10.56
N VAL A 24 3.27 30.14 -10.04
CA VAL A 24 3.44 30.52 -8.62
C VAL A 24 2.41 29.88 -7.70
N PHE A 25 1.31 29.39 -8.23
CA PHE A 25 0.31 28.65 -7.47
C PHE A 25 0.48 27.15 -7.74
N VAL A 26 1.34 26.53 -6.94
CA VAL A 26 1.36 25.06 -6.88
C VAL A 26 0.05 24.62 -6.26
N ASP A 27 -0.76 23.92 -7.03
CA ASP A 27 -2.01 23.36 -6.52
C ASP A 27 -1.70 22.43 -5.33
N ASP A 28 -2.34 22.69 -4.19
CA ASP A 28 -2.29 21.82 -3.03
C ASP A 28 -2.75 20.41 -3.45
N PHE A 29 -1.89 19.42 -3.32
CA PHE A 29 -2.22 18.05 -3.70
C PHE A 29 -2.83 17.26 -2.54
N ARG A 30 -2.72 17.73 -1.31
CA ARG A 30 -3.01 16.98 -0.10
C ARG A 30 -4.41 16.38 -0.07
N THR A 31 -4.51 15.22 0.53
CA THR A 31 -5.80 14.61 0.89
C THR A 31 -6.25 15.10 2.27
N SER A 32 -7.56 15.10 2.52
CA SER A 32 -8.12 15.44 3.83
C SER A 32 -7.92 14.32 4.85
N ASP A 33 -7.95 13.07 4.40
CA ASP A 33 -7.85 11.90 5.25
C ASP A 33 -6.45 11.32 5.16
N THR A 34 -5.80 11.14 6.32
CA THR A 34 -4.42 10.68 6.45
C THR A 34 -4.26 9.41 7.26
N GLU A 35 -5.35 8.87 7.83
CA GLU A 35 -5.34 7.67 8.65
C GLU A 35 -6.39 6.68 8.13
N PHE A 36 -5.96 5.46 7.84
CA PHE A 36 -6.81 4.41 7.28
C PHE A 36 -6.62 3.11 8.06
N THR A 37 -7.73 2.45 8.36
CA THR A 37 -7.75 1.09 8.92
C THR A 37 -8.48 0.18 7.95
N LEU A 38 -7.81 -0.88 7.49
CA LEU A 38 -8.31 -1.84 6.52
C LEU A 38 -8.46 -3.22 7.17
N ASP A 39 -9.43 -3.99 6.70
CA ASP A 39 -9.65 -5.36 7.17
C ASP A 39 -8.62 -6.31 6.55
N GLY A 40 -7.98 -7.12 7.40
CA GLY A 40 -7.00 -8.13 6.99
C GLY A 40 -7.61 -9.36 6.30
N ASN A 41 -8.93 -9.47 6.21
CA ASN A 41 -9.62 -10.51 5.41
C ASN A 41 -9.82 -10.11 3.94
N GLY A 42 -9.22 -9.04 3.52
CA GLY A 42 -9.39 -8.46 2.19
C GLY A 42 -10.26 -7.20 2.23
N ASP A 43 -9.66 -6.07 1.90
CA ASP A 43 -10.32 -4.77 1.90
C ASP A 43 -9.64 -3.83 0.92
N GLU A 44 -10.30 -2.73 0.60
CA GLU A 44 -9.71 -1.72 -0.29
C GLU A 44 -10.12 -0.30 0.09
N VAL A 45 -9.19 0.63 -0.11
CA VAL A 45 -9.46 2.05 0.00
C VAL A 45 -8.90 2.81 -1.19
N THR A 46 -9.62 3.84 -1.62
CA THR A 46 -9.14 4.80 -2.62
C THR A 46 -8.98 6.17 -1.98
N ILE A 47 -7.74 6.62 -1.89
CA ILE A 47 -7.35 7.92 -1.36
C ILE A 47 -7.38 8.91 -2.53
N ARG A 48 -8.12 10.02 -2.39
CA ARG A 48 -8.25 11.05 -3.42
C ARG A 48 -7.45 12.27 -3.03
N PHE A 49 -6.67 12.76 -3.98
CA PHE A 49 -5.85 13.94 -3.87
C PHE A 49 -6.46 15.12 -4.62
N ALA A 50 -6.26 16.32 -4.11
CA ALA A 50 -6.81 17.54 -4.70
C ALA A 50 -6.22 17.81 -6.10
N SER A 51 -4.93 17.51 -6.30
CA SER A 51 -4.26 17.66 -7.60
C SER A 51 -3.44 16.42 -7.97
N SER A 52 -2.77 16.46 -9.12
CA SER A 52 -1.99 15.34 -9.66
C SER A 52 -0.47 15.52 -9.53
N ASN A 53 -0.02 16.63 -8.97
CA ASN A 53 1.39 17.04 -8.91
C ASN A 53 2.14 16.44 -7.71
N TRP A 54 2.02 15.15 -7.48
CA TRP A 54 2.68 14.43 -6.39
C TRP A 54 3.21 13.08 -6.87
N ASP A 55 4.18 12.56 -6.15
CA ASP A 55 4.68 11.20 -6.28
C ASP A 55 4.71 10.52 -4.90
N LEU A 56 4.67 9.18 -4.87
CA LEU A 56 4.95 8.44 -3.66
C LEU A 56 6.47 8.31 -3.56
N VAL A 57 7.06 8.99 -2.58
CA VAL A 57 8.52 9.12 -2.46
C VAL A 57 9.12 8.18 -1.44
N TRP A 58 8.30 7.67 -0.50
CA TRP A 58 8.76 6.78 0.55
C TRP A 58 7.63 5.92 1.12
N MET A 59 7.98 4.69 1.51
CA MET A 59 7.13 3.85 2.33
C MET A 59 7.95 3.34 3.51
N TYR A 60 7.41 3.49 4.72
CA TYR A 60 7.99 3.04 5.96
C TYR A 60 7.07 2.02 6.63
N THR A 61 7.63 0.89 7.07
CA THR A 61 6.91 -0.11 7.86
C THR A 61 7.37 -0.08 9.30
N TYR A 62 6.44 -0.21 10.24
CA TYR A 62 6.74 -0.18 11.67
C TYR A 62 7.18 -1.55 12.21
N ASP A 63 7.02 -2.60 11.41
CA ASP A 63 7.37 -3.96 11.78
C ASP A 63 8.85 -4.26 11.51
N SER A 64 9.61 -4.58 12.57
CA SER A 64 11.03 -4.92 12.47
C SER A 64 11.30 -6.26 11.76
N ASP A 65 10.30 -7.14 11.72
CA ASP A 65 10.41 -8.49 11.15
C ASP A 65 9.99 -8.54 9.68
N PHE A 66 9.66 -7.40 9.12
CA PHE A 66 9.25 -7.29 7.74
C PHE A 66 10.48 -7.32 6.82
N THR A 67 10.66 -8.41 6.13
CA THR A 67 11.68 -8.52 5.08
C THR A 67 11.13 -7.86 3.83
N HIS A 68 11.66 -6.70 3.48
CA HIS A 68 11.23 -5.85 2.36
C HIS A 68 11.09 -6.62 1.03
N GLN A 69 9.97 -7.32 0.85
CA GLN A 69 9.64 -8.01 -0.40
C GLN A 69 8.66 -7.18 -1.23
N TYR A 70 9.16 -6.07 -1.77
CA TYR A 70 8.39 -5.22 -2.65
C TYR A 70 8.81 -5.35 -4.09
N GLU A 71 7.83 -5.31 -4.97
CA GLU A 71 8.03 -5.15 -6.40
C GLU A 71 7.30 -3.89 -6.87
N VAL A 72 7.99 -3.03 -7.59
CA VAL A 72 7.43 -1.80 -8.15
C VAL A 72 7.33 -1.93 -9.64
N TYR A 73 6.17 -1.62 -10.17
CA TYR A 73 5.85 -1.71 -11.60
C TYR A 73 5.41 -0.34 -12.13
N ASP A 74 5.75 -0.05 -13.39
CA ASP A 74 5.22 1.12 -14.10
C ASP A 74 3.76 0.93 -14.56
N ALA A 75 3.25 1.91 -15.32
CA ALA A 75 1.89 1.89 -15.84
C ALA A 75 1.65 0.77 -16.88
N ASP A 76 2.72 0.28 -17.51
CA ASP A 76 2.69 -0.78 -18.54
C ASP A 76 3.00 -2.16 -17.94
N ASP A 77 2.97 -2.30 -16.62
CA ASP A 77 3.29 -3.52 -15.87
C ASP A 77 4.75 -4.01 -16.04
N ASN A 78 5.68 -3.14 -16.41
CA ASN A 78 7.09 -3.47 -16.41
C ASN A 78 7.65 -3.34 -14.99
N LEU A 79 8.40 -4.36 -14.55
CA LEU A 79 9.08 -4.33 -13.25
C LEU A 79 10.21 -3.28 -13.28
N ILE A 80 10.10 -2.26 -12.41
CA ILE A 80 11.10 -1.19 -12.28
C ILE A 80 12.11 -1.54 -11.17
N MET A 81 11.61 -2.08 -10.04
CA MET A 81 12.38 -2.21 -8.82
C MET A 81 11.93 -3.41 -8.01
N ARG A 82 12.86 -4.03 -7.29
CA ARG A 82 12.59 -5.14 -6.37
C ARG A 82 13.45 -5.03 -5.12
N ASN A 83 12.82 -5.22 -3.96
CA ASN A 83 13.50 -5.33 -2.65
C ASN A 83 14.44 -4.15 -2.31
N GLN A 84 14.05 -2.94 -2.63
CA GLN A 84 14.78 -1.70 -2.35
C GLN A 84 13.84 -0.68 -1.70
N ASP A 85 14.36 0.51 -1.40
CA ASP A 85 13.54 1.64 -0.94
C ASP A 85 12.41 1.90 -1.92
N VAL A 86 11.19 1.90 -1.40
CA VAL A 86 9.99 1.92 -2.23
C VAL A 86 9.62 3.35 -2.58
N TYR A 87 9.61 3.66 -3.86
CA TYR A 87 9.02 4.87 -4.40
C TYR A 87 8.24 4.57 -5.68
N LEU A 88 7.24 5.37 -5.98
CA LEU A 88 6.47 5.28 -7.21
C LEU A 88 6.36 6.67 -7.85
N LYS A 89 7.06 6.85 -8.95
CA LYS A 89 7.04 8.07 -9.74
C LYS A 89 6.02 7.96 -10.87
N GLY A 90 4.99 8.80 -10.83
CA GLY A 90 3.91 8.76 -11.80
C GLY A 90 2.94 7.60 -11.57
N LEU A 91 2.38 7.04 -12.64
CA LEU A 91 1.43 5.93 -12.60
C LEU A 91 2.15 4.58 -12.48
N GLY A 92 1.52 3.65 -11.79
CA GLY A 92 2.07 2.31 -11.59
C GLY A 92 1.54 1.64 -10.32
N LYS A 93 2.26 0.62 -9.83
CA LYS A 93 1.87 -0.10 -8.63
C LYS A 93 3.07 -0.62 -7.84
N ILE A 94 2.87 -0.78 -6.55
CA ILE A 94 3.76 -1.45 -5.62
C ILE A 94 3.03 -2.70 -5.14
N VAL A 95 3.65 -3.86 -5.30
CA VAL A 95 3.14 -5.15 -4.83
C VAL A 95 3.98 -5.59 -3.66
N CYS A 96 3.33 -5.79 -2.53
CA CYS A 96 3.91 -6.45 -1.37
C CYS A 96 3.34 -7.86 -1.29
N ASN A 97 4.19 -8.86 -1.33
CA ASN A 97 3.81 -10.26 -1.25
C ASN A 97 4.72 -10.95 -0.24
N GLU A 98 4.43 -10.75 1.01
CA GLU A 98 5.11 -11.40 2.13
C GLU A 98 4.31 -12.60 2.64
N LYS A 99 5.00 -13.53 3.33
CA LYS A 99 4.40 -14.77 3.83
C LYS A 99 3.17 -14.57 4.73
N LEU A 100 3.10 -13.42 5.40
CA LEU A 100 2.09 -13.16 6.43
C LEU A 100 1.20 -11.95 6.13
N THR A 101 1.53 -11.16 5.10
CA THR A 101 0.74 -9.98 4.75
C THR A 101 0.96 -9.66 3.29
N ASP A 102 -0.11 -9.54 2.53
CA ASP A 102 -0.07 -9.11 1.14
C ASP A 102 -0.99 -7.92 0.88
N PHE A 103 -0.49 -6.97 0.11
CA PHE A 103 -1.25 -5.80 -0.31
C PHE A 103 -0.64 -5.18 -1.56
N ILE A 104 -1.46 -4.40 -2.25
CA ILE A 104 -1.07 -3.66 -3.45
C ILE A 104 -1.39 -2.18 -3.23
N ILE A 105 -0.44 -1.32 -3.56
CA ILE A 105 -0.63 0.13 -3.63
C ILE A 105 -0.57 0.50 -5.11
N GLN A 106 -1.65 1.05 -5.65
CA GLN A 106 -1.77 1.33 -7.08
C GLN A 106 -2.15 2.79 -7.33
N ARG A 107 -1.42 3.44 -8.22
CA ARG A 107 -1.74 4.74 -8.79
C ARG A 107 -2.07 4.56 -10.27
N SER A 108 -3.32 4.24 -10.58
CA SER A 108 -3.83 4.13 -11.95
C SER A 108 -4.40 5.44 -12.48
N ASN A 109 -4.66 6.39 -11.59
CA ASN A 109 -5.17 7.73 -11.87
C ASN A 109 -4.23 8.75 -11.20
N PRO A 110 -3.87 9.86 -11.88
CA PRO A 110 -2.98 10.87 -11.32
C PRO A 110 -3.44 11.47 -9.98
N LYS A 111 -4.73 11.46 -9.69
CA LYS A 111 -5.32 12.02 -8.47
C LYS A 111 -5.78 10.97 -7.45
N GLU A 112 -5.48 9.71 -7.66
CA GLU A 112 -5.96 8.63 -6.79
C GLU A 112 -4.84 7.64 -6.47
N LEU A 113 -4.80 7.20 -5.22
CA LEU A 113 -3.99 6.10 -4.76
C LEU A 113 -4.92 5.03 -4.17
N LYS A 114 -4.95 3.85 -4.75
CA LYS A 114 -5.73 2.72 -4.28
C LYS A 114 -4.84 1.78 -3.48
N ILE A 115 -5.29 1.37 -2.31
CA ILE A 115 -4.67 0.33 -1.51
C ILE A 115 -5.63 -0.83 -1.46
N THR A 116 -5.17 -2.01 -1.87
CA THR A 116 -5.95 -3.25 -1.83
C THR A 116 -5.20 -4.23 -0.95
N VAL A 117 -5.85 -4.70 0.11
CA VAL A 117 -5.32 -5.74 1.01
C VAL A 117 -5.79 -7.10 0.50
N GLY A 118 -4.89 -8.06 0.36
CA GLY A 118 -5.22 -9.44 0.15
C GLY A 118 -5.52 -10.11 1.49
N GLU A 119 -4.49 -10.32 2.31
CA GLU A 119 -4.64 -10.91 3.62
C GLU A 119 -3.56 -10.45 4.60
N ASN A 120 -3.90 -10.39 5.90
CA ASN A 120 -2.95 -10.21 6.99
C ASN A 120 -3.11 -11.36 8.00
N VAL A 121 -2.36 -12.45 7.81
CA VAL A 121 -2.39 -13.63 8.70
C VAL A 121 -1.54 -13.48 9.96
N ARG A 122 -1.01 -12.30 10.22
CA ARG A 122 -0.32 -11.96 11.47
C ARG A 122 -1.30 -11.99 12.65
N ASN A 123 -0.78 -12.23 13.83
CA ASN A 123 -1.58 -12.13 15.06
C ASN A 123 -1.78 -10.69 15.54
N ASP A 124 -1.19 -9.71 14.85
CA ASP A 124 -1.20 -8.30 15.21
C ASP A 124 -1.44 -7.43 13.97
N TYR A 125 -1.72 -6.16 14.21
CA TYR A 125 -1.87 -5.17 13.15
C TYR A 125 -0.57 -5.01 12.36
N PHE A 126 -0.70 -4.99 11.05
CA PHE A 126 0.38 -4.53 10.20
C PHE A 126 0.24 -3.04 9.91
N ARG A 127 1.31 -2.27 10.11
CA ARG A 127 1.28 -0.81 9.99
C ARG A 127 2.36 -0.31 9.07
N PHE A 128 1.99 0.61 8.21
CA PHE A 128 2.94 1.32 7.37
C PHE A 128 2.52 2.77 7.16
N MET A 129 3.49 3.58 6.77
CA MET A 129 3.31 4.98 6.45
C MET A 129 3.77 5.22 5.02
N LEU A 130 2.97 5.94 4.26
CA LEU A 130 3.30 6.41 2.92
C LEU A 130 3.62 7.90 3.01
N VAL A 131 4.71 8.30 2.35
CA VAL A 131 5.04 9.71 2.18
C VAL A 131 4.81 10.06 0.72
N VAL A 132 3.86 10.94 0.47
CA VAL A 132 3.59 11.53 -0.83
C VAL A 132 4.13 12.96 -0.84
N SER A 133 4.76 13.37 -1.92
CA SER A 133 5.46 14.65 -1.99
C SER A 133 5.49 15.23 -3.39
N ASN A 134 5.58 16.55 -3.46
CA ASN A 134 6.02 17.28 -4.63
C ASN A 134 7.30 18.07 -4.30
N GLU A 135 7.71 19.02 -5.14
CA GLU A 135 8.92 19.81 -4.95
C GLU A 135 8.86 20.76 -3.74
N TYR A 136 7.67 21.05 -3.20
CA TYR A 136 7.45 22.09 -2.20
C TYR A 136 6.98 21.57 -0.85
N GLU A 137 6.22 20.46 -0.86
CA GLU A 137 5.60 19.94 0.35
C GLU A 137 5.46 18.42 0.33
N SER A 138 5.24 17.86 1.51
CA SER A 138 5.00 16.42 1.70
C SER A 138 3.82 16.17 2.63
N GLN A 139 3.20 15.02 2.48
CA GLN A 139 2.14 14.53 3.36
C GLN A 139 2.38 13.08 3.74
N GLU A 140 2.19 12.77 5.01
CA GLU A 140 2.25 11.43 5.54
C GLU A 140 0.84 10.83 5.58
N ILE A 141 0.72 9.57 5.20
CA ILE A 141 -0.52 8.80 5.20
C ILE A 141 -0.25 7.51 5.98
N TYR A 142 -0.99 7.31 7.06
CA TYR A 142 -0.86 6.17 7.95
C TYR A 142 -1.89 5.10 7.60
N VAL A 143 -1.42 3.88 7.41
CA VAL A 143 -2.27 2.73 7.08
C VAL A 143 -2.05 1.64 8.09
N GLN A 144 -3.15 1.10 8.60
CA GLN A 144 -3.17 -0.03 9.51
C GLN A 144 -4.06 -1.13 8.92
N ILE A 145 -3.55 -2.35 8.87
CA ILE A 145 -4.29 -3.54 8.43
C ILE A 145 -4.54 -4.40 9.66
N THR A 146 -5.81 -4.71 9.95
CA THR A 146 -6.17 -5.58 11.06
C THR A 146 -5.71 -7.01 10.80
N PRO A 147 -5.55 -7.86 11.83
CA PRO A 147 -5.41 -9.29 11.62
C PRO A 147 -6.61 -9.86 10.85
N SER A 148 -6.36 -10.84 9.98
CA SER A 148 -7.42 -11.66 9.39
C SER A 148 -8.03 -12.60 10.44
N ASP A 149 -9.17 -13.17 10.12
CA ASP A 149 -9.77 -14.23 10.90
C ASP A 149 -8.81 -15.44 10.97
N ARG A 150 -8.73 -16.04 12.14
CA ARG A 150 -7.83 -17.17 12.32
C ARG A 150 -8.31 -18.37 11.51
N TYR A 151 -7.39 -18.99 10.80
CA TYR A 151 -7.66 -20.29 10.20
C TYR A 151 -8.00 -21.32 11.27
N VAL A 152 -9.14 -21.96 11.12
CA VAL A 152 -9.53 -23.08 11.94
C VAL A 152 -9.15 -24.35 11.18
N PHE A 153 -8.29 -25.17 11.78
CA PHE A 153 -7.96 -26.45 11.20
C PHE A 153 -9.22 -27.33 11.17
N ASP A 154 -9.65 -27.73 9.98
CA ASP A 154 -10.84 -28.55 9.82
C ASP A 154 -10.48 -30.05 9.85
N HIS A 155 -9.69 -30.49 8.88
CA HIS A 155 -9.27 -31.91 8.84
C HIS A 155 -8.05 -32.12 7.94
N ILE A 156 -7.33 -33.20 8.17
CA ILE A 156 -6.34 -33.73 7.25
C ILE A 156 -6.85 -35.04 6.65
N THR A 157 -6.81 -35.15 5.33
CA THR A 157 -7.10 -36.40 4.62
C THR A 157 -5.84 -36.88 3.92
N TYR A 158 -5.45 -38.14 4.21
CA TYR A 158 -4.45 -38.81 3.38
C TYR A 158 -4.96 -40.06 2.74
N SER A 159 -4.41 -40.34 1.58
CA SER A 159 -4.65 -41.61 0.88
C SER A 159 -3.34 -42.36 0.77
N LEU A 160 -3.33 -43.59 1.25
CA LEU A 160 -2.21 -44.49 1.11
C LEU A 160 -2.71 -45.81 0.48
N ASN A 161 -2.14 -46.19 -0.67
CA ASN A 161 -2.49 -47.39 -1.40
C ASN A 161 -4.01 -47.57 -1.65
N GLY A 162 -4.72 -46.47 -1.94
CA GLY A 162 -6.17 -46.50 -2.20
C GLY A 162 -7.04 -46.46 -0.94
N TYR A 163 -6.46 -46.44 0.24
CA TYR A 163 -7.18 -46.21 1.49
C TYR A 163 -7.05 -44.77 1.90
N SER A 164 -8.15 -44.12 2.23
CA SER A 164 -8.19 -42.77 2.77
C SER A 164 -8.44 -42.80 4.27
N HIS A 165 -7.65 -42.03 5.01
CA HIS A 165 -7.88 -41.79 6.43
C HIS A 165 -8.14 -40.33 6.64
N GLU A 166 -9.24 -40.02 7.31
CA GLU A 166 -9.60 -38.65 7.70
C GLU A 166 -9.32 -38.49 9.19
N TRP A 167 -8.58 -37.45 9.53
CA TRP A 167 -8.34 -37.03 10.91
C TRP A 167 -8.96 -35.66 11.13
N ARG A 168 -9.89 -35.60 12.07
CA ARG A 168 -10.51 -34.35 12.45
C ARG A 168 -10.01 -33.95 13.84
N LEU A 169 -9.52 -32.72 13.97
CA LEU A 169 -9.19 -32.14 15.28
C LEU A 169 -10.45 -31.57 15.89
N GLU A 170 -10.98 -32.25 16.91
CA GLU A 170 -12.18 -31.79 17.62
C GLU A 170 -11.85 -30.69 18.65
N GLU A 171 -10.60 -30.67 19.20
CA GLU A 171 -10.11 -29.59 20.09
C GLU A 171 -8.60 -29.44 19.99
N THR A 172 -8.14 -28.19 19.82
CA THR A 172 -6.70 -27.85 19.66
C THR A 172 -5.90 -28.19 20.94
N MET A 173 -6.52 -28.13 22.11
CA MET A 173 -5.86 -28.38 23.40
C MET A 173 -5.65 -29.87 23.72
N SER A 174 -6.50 -30.75 23.25
CA SER A 174 -6.35 -32.19 23.44
C SER A 174 -5.24 -32.81 22.61
N PHE A 175 -4.94 -32.22 21.44
CA PHE A 175 -3.86 -32.66 20.57
C PHE A 175 -2.46 -32.39 21.18
N ILE A 176 -2.27 -31.25 21.86
CA ILE A 176 -1.01 -30.91 22.53
C ILE A 176 -0.75 -31.86 23.72
N GLN A 177 -1.77 -32.30 24.42
CA GLN A 177 -1.63 -33.22 25.55
C GLN A 177 -1.31 -34.66 25.12
N SER A 178 -1.80 -35.12 23.97
CA SER A 178 -1.54 -36.47 23.46
C SER A 178 -0.09 -36.65 22.99
N ASN A 179 0.59 -35.57 22.59
CA ASN A 179 2.00 -35.62 22.17
C ASN A 179 3.00 -35.90 23.31
N ASN A 180 2.57 -35.80 24.58
CA ASN A 180 3.42 -36.09 25.73
C ASN A 180 3.50 -37.61 26.08
N LEU A 181 2.82 -38.48 25.35
CA LEU A 181 2.74 -39.93 25.63
C LEU A 181 3.63 -40.82 24.75
N GLY A 182 4.65 -40.24 24.06
CA GLY A 182 5.70 -41.03 23.41
C GLY A 182 5.29 -41.83 22.17
N THR A 183 4.13 -41.61 21.61
CA THR A 183 3.80 -42.13 20.28
C THR A 183 4.47 -41.26 19.21
N PRO A 184 4.99 -41.85 18.12
CA PRO A 184 5.61 -41.08 17.06
C PRO A 184 4.60 -40.07 16.50
N SER A 185 4.86 -38.82 16.75
CA SER A 185 4.08 -37.69 16.20
C SER A 185 4.19 -37.72 14.69
N PRO A 186 3.12 -37.71 13.92
CA PRO A 186 3.23 -37.42 12.51
C PRO A 186 3.86 -36.02 12.37
N CYS A 187 4.99 -35.92 11.68
CA CYS A 187 5.58 -34.64 11.37
C CYS A 187 4.57 -33.82 10.57
N LEU A 188 4.04 -32.80 11.19
CA LEU A 188 3.33 -31.74 10.47
C LEU A 188 4.41 -30.96 9.70
N LEU A 189 4.55 -31.25 8.42
CA LEU A 189 5.31 -30.42 7.49
C LEU A 189 4.35 -29.31 7.02
N PHE A 190 4.65 -28.10 7.45
CA PHE A 190 4.05 -26.86 6.93
C PHE A 190 4.77 -26.39 5.68
#